data_9e273742c735a220f7b7e912e5466eca
#
_entry.id   9e273742c735a220f7b7e912e5466eca
#
_cell.length_a   1.000
_cell.length_b   1.000
_cell.length_c   1.000
_cell.angle_alpha   90.00
_cell.angle_beta   90.00
_cell.angle_gamma   90.00
#
_symmetry.space_group_name_H-M   'P 1'
#
loop_
_entity.id
_entity.type
_entity.pdbx_description
1 polymer ?
#
loop_
_entity_poly.entity_id
_entity_poly.type
_entity_poly.pdbx_seq_one_letter_code
_entity_poly.pdbx_strand_id
1 'polypeptide(L)'
;MTRPTARVLALLEILQTGGTRTVADLADRLGVDERTVRRYVDHLIDLDVPVRSVRGRYGGYRLAPGYRMPPLMLTDEEALAVLLGLVAGRRAGLVTTSVAATESAAAKVRRVLPEALGRRLDALLATADFTAPACPVTTPETGVLLMLAEAARDRRPVALTYTAWNGRRSERTVHPYGIVAHSGRWYVTGADSDSGEVRTFRLDRIEAATELPGSYEVPQGFDAAARVLSGLAEVPYLHEVSLRVQGTAERIRSRLPAGIATVRELPADSAQEGGPWVRILLRAERLDWVASVLAWLDLPFVIEYPDALRHHVRALARRLATCADAMGEM
;
A
#
# COMPACT_ATOMS: atom_id res chain seq x y z
N MET A 1 -26.26 -5.62 39.59
CA MET A 1 -25.16 -4.72 39.99
C MET A 1 -24.01 -4.95 39.04
N THR A 2 -23.71 -3.99 38.18
CA THR A 2 -22.56 -4.08 37.22
C THR A 2 -21.24 -4.04 38.01
N ARG A 3 -20.35 -4.98 37.74
CA ARG A 3 -19.03 -5.09 38.42
C ARG A 3 -18.19 -3.82 38.18
N PRO A 4 -17.39 -3.35 39.15
CA PRO A 4 -16.56 -2.14 39.01
C PRO A 4 -15.69 -2.13 37.77
N THR A 5 -15.08 -3.28 37.43
CA THR A 5 -14.24 -3.45 36.21
C THR A 5 -15.02 -3.18 34.93
N ALA A 6 -16.26 -3.62 34.81
CA ALA A 6 -17.07 -3.37 33.62
C ALA A 6 -17.38 -1.86 33.44
N ARG A 7 -17.49 -1.09 34.54
CA ARG A 7 -17.66 0.37 34.45
C ARG A 7 -16.40 1.12 34.09
N VAL A 8 -15.23 0.62 34.49
CA VAL A 8 -13.93 1.17 34.05
C VAL A 8 -13.74 0.95 32.52
N LEU A 9 -14.10 -0.23 32.01
CA LEU A 9 -14.09 -0.48 30.56
C LEU A 9 -15.10 0.39 29.81
N ALA A 10 -16.32 0.54 30.32
CA ALA A 10 -17.32 1.44 29.74
C ALA A 10 -16.85 2.92 29.74
N LEU A 11 -16.15 3.36 30.79
CA LEU A 11 -15.52 4.68 30.79
C LEU A 11 -14.49 4.83 29.69
N LEU A 12 -13.62 3.83 29.50
CA LEU A 12 -12.64 3.83 28.44
C LEU A 12 -13.30 3.93 27.06
N GLU A 13 -14.35 3.13 26.82
CA GLU A 13 -15.12 3.16 25.57
C GLU A 13 -15.72 4.55 25.29
N ILE A 14 -16.34 5.19 26.30
CA ILE A 14 -16.86 6.55 26.15
C ILE A 14 -15.74 7.55 25.81
N LEU A 15 -14.57 7.46 26.44
CA LEU A 15 -13.44 8.34 26.16
C LEU A 15 -12.82 8.09 24.77
N GLN A 16 -12.95 6.88 24.23
CA GLN A 16 -12.48 6.53 22.88
C GLN A 16 -13.32 7.16 21.76
N THR A 17 -14.57 7.52 22.01
CA THR A 17 -15.40 8.25 21.03
C THR A 17 -14.88 9.66 20.74
N GLY A 18 -13.86 10.10 21.47
CA GLY A 18 -13.16 11.38 21.23
C GLY A 18 -13.80 12.57 21.96
N GLY A 19 -13.06 13.69 21.92
CA GLY A 19 -13.46 14.93 22.58
C GLY A 19 -13.22 14.95 24.10
N THR A 20 -13.53 16.09 24.73
CA THR A 20 -13.52 16.24 26.19
C THR A 20 -14.89 15.93 26.74
N ARG A 21 -14.97 15.04 27.72
CA ARG A 21 -16.23 14.66 28.41
C ARG A 21 -16.21 15.24 29.81
N THR A 22 -17.27 15.94 30.18
CA THR A 22 -17.39 16.48 31.55
C THR A 22 -17.59 15.35 32.57
N VAL A 23 -17.20 15.61 33.82
CA VAL A 23 -17.37 14.61 34.89
C VAL A 23 -18.83 14.26 35.09
N ALA A 24 -19.74 15.26 34.96
CA ALA A 24 -21.16 15.06 35.06
C ALA A 24 -21.72 14.19 33.93
N ASP A 25 -21.34 14.44 32.63
CA ASP A 25 -21.75 13.60 31.50
C ASP A 25 -21.30 12.15 31.69
N LEU A 26 -20.08 11.95 32.18
CA LEU A 26 -19.52 10.62 32.45
C LEU A 26 -20.27 9.93 33.61
N ALA A 27 -20.62 10.67 34.66
CA ALA A 27 -21.37 10.17 35.80
C ALA A 27 -22.77 9.68 35.38
N ASP A 28 -23.47 10.48 34.59
CA ASP A 28 -24.81 10.15 34.07
C ASP A 28 -24.78 8.91 33.19
N ARG A 29 -23.86 8.84 32.24
CA ARG A 29 -23.70 7.70 31.31
C ARG A 29 -23.33 6.39 32.00
N LEU A 30 -22.52 6.46 33.04
CA LEU A 30 -22.08 5.29 33.81
C LEU A 30 -23.02 4.91 34.93
N GLY A 31 -24.01 5.76 35.25
CA GLY A 31 -24.94 5.58 36.37
C GLY A 31 -24.21 5.55 37.72
N VAL A 32 -23.25 6.47 37.94
CA VAL A 32 -22.45 6.57 39.17
C VAL A 32 -22.30 8.05 39.57
N ASP A 33 -21.82 8.29 40.79
CA ASP A 33 -21.47 9.64 41.22
C ASP A 33 -20.14 10.13 40.64
N GLU A 34 -19.91 11.43 40.60
CA GLU A 34 -18.73 12.07 40.07
C GLU A 34 -17.42 11.64 40.79
N ARG A 35 -17.48 11.32 42.08
CA ARG A 35 -16.31 10.85 42.83
C ARG A 35 -15.88 9.48 42.32
N THR A 36 -16.84 8.63 42.01
CA THR A 36 -16.62 7.30 41.44
C THR A 36 -16.03 7.41 40.04
N VAL A 37 -16.49 8.38 39.21
CA VAL A 37 -15.86 8.64 37.90
C VAL A 37 -14.39 8.97 38.06
N ARG A 38 -14.03 9.88 39.00
CA ARG A 38 -12.62 10.24 39.23
C ARG A 38 -11.78 9.02 39.61
N ARG A 39 -12.28 8.17 40.49
CA ARG A 39 -11.62 6.93 40.89
C ARG A 39 -11.42 5.97 39.68
N TYR A 40 -12.40 5.89 38.78
CA TYR A 40 -12.25 5.06 37.58
C TYR A 40 -11.23 5.64 36.59
N VAL A 41 -11.12 6.96 36.49
CA VAL A 41 -10.08 7.64 35.75
C VAL A 41 -8.71 7.32 36.33
N ASP A 42 -8.53 7.37 37.65
CA ASP A 42 -7.29 7.01 38.30
C ASP A 42 -6.89 5.55 37.99
N HIS A 43 -7.87 4.62 38.01
CA HIS A 43 -7.61 3.22 37.59
C HIS A 43 -7.16 3.10 36.13
N LEU A 44 -7.69 3.91 35.21
CA LEU A 44 -7.24 3.92 33.82
C LEU A 44 -5.82 4.45 33.72
N ILE A 45 -5.46 5.47 34.47
CA ILE A 45 -4.11 6.05 34.55
C ILE A 45 -3.11 5.01 35.11
N ASP A 46 -3.50 4.29 36.17
CA ASP A 46 -2.70 3.21 36.75
C ASP A 46 -2.47 2.03 35.78
N LEU A 47 -3.34 1.90 34.78
CA LEU A 47 -3.21 0.93 33.67
C LEU A 47 -2.44 1.49 32.45
N ASP A 48 -1.71 2.60 32.62
CA ASP A 48 -0.99 3.29 31.55
C ASP A 48 -1.89 3.83 30.42
N VAL A 49 -3.21 3.98 30.64
CA VAL A 49 -4.10 4.63 29.68
C VAL A 49 -3.91 6.14 29.76
N PRO A 50 -3.57 6.83 28.65
CA PRO A 50 -3.20 8.24 28.68
C PRO A 50 -4.43 9.15 28.82
N VAL A 51 -5.08 9.15 29.99
CA VAL A 51 -6.19 10.06 30.30
C VAL A 51 -5.64 11.38 30.82
N ARG A 52 -6.13 12.50 30.26
CA ARG A 52 -5.78 13.86 30.71
C ARG A 52 -7.00 14.60 31.21
N SER A 53 -6.83 15.32 32.32
CA SER A 53 -7.84 16.28 32.79
C SER A 53 -7.71 17.60 32.02
N VAL A 54 -8.87 18.14 31.63
CA VAL A 54 -9.00 19.46 31.02
C VAL A 54 -9.70 20.38 32.04
N ARG A 55 -9.06 21.52 32.37
CA ARG A 55 -9.61 22.50 33.31
C ARG A 55 -10.50 23.50 32.57
N GLY A 56 -11.46 24.13 33.31
CA GLY A 56 -12.31 25.20 32.80
C GLY A 56 -13.82 24.88 32.94
N ARG A 57 -14.66 25.82 32.48
CA ARG A 57 -16.11 25.73 32.56
C ARG A 57 -16.68 24.47 31.89
N TYR A 58 -16.03 24.00 30.84
CA TYR A 58 -16.33 22.77 30.09
C TYR A 58 -15.25 21.72 30.29
N GLY A 59 -14.56 21.77 31.42
CA GLY A 59 -13.51 20.85 31.79
C GLY A 59 -14.01 19.43 32.02
N GLY A 60 -13.12 18.47 31.96
CA GLY A 60 -13.44 17.05 32.13
C GLY A 60 -12.26 16.17 31.82
N TYR A 61 -12.51 15.02 31.21
CA TYR A 61 -11.49 14.06 30.84
C TYR A 61 -11.48 13.79 29.33
N ARG A 62 -10.30 13.53 28.79
CA ARG A 62 -10.11 13.05 27.41
C ARG A 62 -8.93 12.10 27.34
N LEU A 63 -8.91 11.23 26.34
CA LEU A 63 -7.69 10.52 25.99
C LEU A 63 -6.71 11.47 25.31
N ALA A 64 -5.44 11.35 25.65
CA ALA A 64 -4.37 12.06 24.98
C ALA A 64 -3.62 11.11 24.03
N PRO A 65 -2.95 11.61 22.99
CA PRO A 65 -1.98 10.83 22.24
C PRO A 65 -0.95 10.28 23.21
N GLY A 66 -0.73 8.96 23.16
CA GLY A 66 0.18 8.27 24.06
C GLY A 66 1.17 7.41 23.28
N TYR A 67 2.27 7.02 23.94
CA TYR A 67 3.29 6.14 23.38
C TYR A 67 2.75 4.73 23.04
N ARG A 68 1.73 4.27 23.75
CA ARG A 68 1.03 3.01 23.47
C ARG A 68 -0.44 3.28 23.19
N MET A 69 -0.98 2.59 22.19
CA MET A 69 -2.39 2.62 21.91
C MET A 69 -3.13 1.94 23.07
N PRO A 70 -4.14 2.57 23.70
CA PRO A 70 -4.95 1.92 24.72
C PRO A 70 -5.73 0.75 24.13
N PRO A 71 -6.25 -0.19 24.94
CA PRO A 71 -7.13 -1.24 24.45
C PRO A 71 -8.30 -0.64 23.67
N LEU A 72 -8.47 -1.07 22.41
CA LEU A 72 -9.59 -0.68 21.57
C LEU A 72 -10.72 -1.68 21.75
N MET A 73 -11.91 -1.19 22.08
CA MET A 73 -13.13 -1.99 22.12
C MET A 73 -13.76 -1.92 20.73
N LEU A 74 -13.46 -2.89 19.88
CA LEU A 74 -14.02 -3.00 18.53
C LEU A 74 -15.27 -3.89 18.56
N THR A 75 -16.32 -3.46 17.87
CA THR A 75 -17.43 -4.34 17.51
C THR A 75 -16.98 -5.39 16.49
N ASP A 76 -17.78 -6.43 16.30
CA ASP A 76 -17.51 -7.47 15.29
C ASP A 76 -17.37 -6.89 13.89
N GLU A 77 -18.20 -5.91 13.53
CA GLU A 77 -18.18 -5.24 12.23
C GLU A 77 -16.92 -4.37 12.06
N GLU A 78 -16.53 -3.64 13.08
CA GLU A 78 -15.30 -2.82 13.07
C GLU A 78 -14.06 -3.70 12.98
N ALA A 79 -13.99 -4.80 13.72
CA ALA A 79 -12.91 -5.74 13.68
C ALA A 79 -12.78 -6.40 12.29
N LEU A 80 -13.91 -6.75 11.66
CA LEU A 80 -13.95 -7.28 10.30
C LEU A 80 -13.45 -6.24 9.28
N ALA A 81 -13.91 -4.99 9.39
CA ALA A 81 -13.49 -3.89 8.52
C ALA A 81 -11.98 -3.64 8.62
N VAL A 82 -11.40 -3.66 9.83
CA VAL A 82 -9.95 -3.54 10.05
C VAL A 82 -9.19 -4.68 9.38
N LEU A 83 -9.63 -5.94 9.57
CA LEU A 83 -8.96 -7.10 8.97
C LEU A 83 -9.01 -7.08 7.44
N LEU A 84 -10.17 -6.80 6.85
CA LEU A 84 -10.32 -6.67 5.41
C LEU A 84 -9.47 -5.53 4.85
N GLY A 85 -9.44 -4.38 5.56
CA GLY A 85 -8.59 -3.25 5.21
C GLY A 85 -7.10 -3.59 5.22
N LEU A 86 -6.61 -4.32 6.23
CA LEU A 86 -5.22 -4.78 6.31
C LEU A 86 -4.87 -5.73 5.16
N VAL A 87 -5.75 -6.69 4.85
CA VAL A 87 -5.53 -7.65 3.75
C VAL A 87 -5.55 -6.95 2.40
N ALA A 88 -6.57 -6.13 2.14
CA ALA A 88 -6.71 -5.37 0.89
C ALA A 88 -5.56 -4.38 0.71
N GLY A 89 -5.22 -3.61 1.75
CA GLY A 89 -4.12 -2.64 1.72
C GLY A 89 -2.76 -3.29 1.46
N ARG A 90 -2.50 -4.48 2.05
CA ARG A 90 -1.28 -5.25 1.77
C ARG A 90 -1.23 -5.70 0.30
N ARG A 91 -2.33 -6.24 -0.23
CA ARG A 91 -2.40 -6.69 -1.63
C ARG A 91 -2.30 -5.53 -2.62
N ALA A 92 -2.87 -4.38 -2.28
CA ALA A 92 -2.75 -3.17 -3.07
C ALA A 92 -1.39 -2.44 -2.94
N GLY A 93 -0.46 -2.94 -2.09
CA GLY A 93 0.83 -2.30 -1.83
C GLY A 93 0.72 -0.97 -1.08
N LEU A 94 -0.40 -0.71 -0.43
CA LEU A 94 -0.63 0.52 0.34
C LEU A 94 -0.02 0.45 1.75
N VAL A 95 0.22 -0.76 2.25
CA VAL A 95 0.81 -0.96 3.59
C VAL A 95 2.32 -0.77 3.51
N THR A 96 2.82 0.28 4.14
CA THR A 96 4.25 0.65 4.18
C THR A 96 4.97 0.14 5.43
N THR A 97 4.24 -0.40 6.40
CA THR A 97 4.80 -1.03 7.59
C THR A 97 5.39 -2.40 7.28
N SER A 98 6.26 -2.92 8.15
CA SER A 98 6.83 -4.24 7.96
C SER A 98 5.73 -5.31 7.86
N VAL A 99 5.95 -6.32 7.01
CA VAL A 99 5.03 -7.46 6.86
C VAL A 99 4.72 -8.08 8.22
N ALA A 100 5.76 -8.24 9.07
CA ALA A 100 5.61 -8.79 10.42
C ALA A 100 4.70 -7.93 11.32
N ALA A 101 4.76 -6.59 11.23
CA ALA A 101 3.88 -5.71 12.00
C ALA A 101 2.42 -5.84 11.54
N THR A 102 2.18 -5.89 10.23
CA THR A 102 0.83 -6.06 9.66
C THR A 102 0.23 -7.41 10.04
N GLU A 103 1.01 -8.49 9.93
CA GLU A 103 0.58 -9.84 10.31
C GLU A 103 0.31 -9.94 11.81
N SER A 104 1.17 -9.33 12.65
CA SER A 104 0.95 -9.26 14.09
C SER A 104 -0.32 -8.50 14.45
N ALA A 105 -0.60 -7.36 13.81
CA ALA A 105 -1.83 -6.60 14.01
C ALA A 105 -3.07 -7.42 13.61
N ALA A 106 -3.04 -8.02 12.41
CA ALA A 106 -4.12 -8.87 11.93
C ALA A 106 -4.37 -10.07 12.86
N ALA A 107 -3.31 -10.74 13.34
CA ALA A 107 -3.42 -11.87 14.25
C ALA A 107 -4.03 -11.48 15.61
N LYS A 108 -3.71 -10.27 16.13
CA LYS A 108 -4.30 -9.77 17.38
C LYS A 108 -5.81 -9.54 17.25
N VAL A 109 -6.23 -8.88 16.16
CA VAL A 109 -7.66 -8.62 15.91
C VAL A 109 -8.39 -9.95 15.65
N ARG A 110 -7.84 -10.84 14.83
CA ARG A 110 -8.44 -12.14 14.52
C ARG A 110 -8.65 -13.02 15.75
N ARG A 111 -7.72 -12.97 16.72
CA ARG A 111 -7.80 -13.80 17.95
C ARG A 111 -9.01 -13.48 18.81
N VAL A 112 -9.53 -12.25 18.76
CA VAL A 112 -10.66 -11.81 19.56
C VAL A 112 -12.01 -11.90 18.82
N LEU A 113 -11.99 -12.24 17.52
CA LEU A 113 -13.22 -12.45 16.75
C LEU A 113 -13.98 -13.68 17.22
N PRO A 114 -15.33 -13.63 17.23
CA PRO A 114 -16.17 -14.82 17.39
C PRO A 114 -15.81 -15.87 16.34
N GLU A 115 -15.77 -17.14 16.74
CA GLU A 115 -15.35 -18.26 15.88
C GLU A 115 -16.15 -18.33 14.57
N ALA A 116 -17.46 -18.08 14.64
CA ALA A 116 -18.33 -18.08 13.47
C ALA A 116 -17.94 -17.00 12.43
N LEU A 117 -17.55 -15.81 12.91
CA LEU A 117 -17.12 -14.71 12.06
C LEU A 117 -15.72 -14.96 11.49
N GLY A 118 -14.81 -15.52 12.30
CA GLY A 118 -13.49 -15.95 11.86
C GLY A 118 -13.57 -16.95 10.69
N ARG A 119 -14.43 -17.98 10.80
CA ARG A 119 -14.64 -18.95 9.69
C ARG A 119 -15.19 -18.31 8.42
N ARG A 120 -16.12 -17.35 8.52
CA ARG A 120 -16.66 -16.61 7.36
C ARG A 120 -15.59 -15.76 6.69
N LEU A 121 -14.74 -15.10 7.48
CA LEU A 121 -13.62 -14.33 6.97
C LEU A 121 -12.63 -15.25 6.24
N ASP A 122 -12.30 -16.42 6.80
CA ASP A 122 -11.41 -17.38 6.15
C ASP A 122 -11.98 -17.89 4.83
N ALA A 123 -13.27 -18.21 4.79
CA ALA A 123 -13.95 -18.60 3.56
C ALA A 123 -13.89 -17.47 2.51
N LEU A 124 -14.13 -16.22 2.90
CA LEU A 124 -14.03 -15.06 2.02
C LEU A 124 -12.60 -14.90 1.47
N LEU A 125 -11.58 -14.97 2.33
CA LEU A 125 -10.19 -14.80 1.92
C LEU A 125 -9.67 -15.97 1.04
N ALA A 126 -10.23 -17.17 1.20
CA ALA A 126 -9.89 -18.34 0.39
C ALA A 126 -10.56 -18.32 -0.99
N THR A 127 -11.72 -17.66 -1.12
CA THR A 127 -12.50 -17.63 -2.36
C THR A 127 -12.42 -16.31 -3.12
N ALA A 128 -11.95 -15.25 -2.48
CA ALA A 128 -11.82 -13.94 -3.12
C ALA A 128 -10.52 -13.86 -3.93
N ASP A 129 -10.66 -13.73 -5.25
CA ASP A 129 -9.58 -13.37 -6.14
C ASP A 129 -9.40 -11.85 -6.16
N PHE A 130 -8.17 -11.40 -5.96
CA PHE A 130 -7.81 -10.00 -6.04
C PHE A 130 -7.07 -9.78 -7.36
N THR A 131 -7.68 -9.06 -8.27
CA THR A 131 -7.15 -8.79 -9.62
C THR A 131 -5.91 -7.88 -9.66
N ALA A 132 -5.50 -7.32 -8.52
CA ALA A 132 -4.24 -6.58 -8.44
C ALA A 132 -3.06 -7.57 -8.46
N PRO A 133 -2.11 -7.42 -9.40
CA PRO A 133 -0.95 -8.29 -9.46
C PRO A 133 -0.16 -8.19 -8.15
N ALA A 134 0.21 -9.35 -7.60
CA ALA A 134 1.21 -9.44 -6.53
C ALA A 134 2.58 -9.06 -7.12
N CYS A 135 2.80 -7.77 -7.37
CA CYS A 135 4.13 -7.30 -7.69
C CYS A 135 4.96 -7.38 -6.39
N PRO A 136 6.20 -7.86 -6.43
CA PRO A 136 7.10 -7.71 -5.28
C PRO A 136 7.25 -6.20 -5.04
N VAL A 137 6.49 -5.70 -4.08
CA VAL A 137 6.47 -4.28 -3.75
C VAL A 137 7.65 -4.03 -2.83
N THR A 138 8.65 -3.30 -3.33
CA THR A 138 9.61 -2.68 -2.43
C THR A 138 8.86 -1.58 -1.69
N THR A 139 8.58 -1.83 -0.42
CA THR A 139 7.82 -0.91 0.41
C THR A 139 8.73 0.26 0.80
N PRO A 140 8.33 1.52 0.61
CA PRO A 140 9.11 2.65 1.09
C PRO A 140 9.19 2.61 2.62
N GLU A 141 10.24 3.18 3.18
CA GLU A 141 10.34 3.35 4.61
C GLU A 141 9.18 4.23 5.11
N THR A 142 8.44 3.75 6.11
CA THR A 142 7.27 4.46 6.64
C THR A 142 7.61 5.89 7.10
N GLY A 143 8.80 6.08 7.71
CA GLY A 143 9.28 7.39 8.14
C GLY A 143 9.42 8.37 6.97
N VAL A 144 9.98 7.93 5.84
CA VAL A 144 10.12 8.74 4.62
C VAL A 144 8.75 9.12 4.05
N LEU A 145 7.80 8.17 3.99
CA LEU A 145 6.45 8.47 3.51
C LEU A 145 5.75 9.52 4.37
N LEU A 146 5.76 9.33 5.70
CA LEU A 146 5.08 10.25 6.62
C LEU A 146 5.71 11.63 6.60
N MET A 147 7.05 11.73 6.61
CA MET A 147 7.76 12.99 6.52
C MET A 147 7.44 13.73 5.21
N LEU A 148 7.43 13.03 4.07
CA LEU A 148 7.06 13.64 2.79
C LEU A 148 5.60 14.10 2.77
N ALA A 149 4.69 13.35 3.43
CA ALA A 149 3.30 13.74 3.54
C ALA A 149 3.13 15.01 4.39
N GLU A 150 3.86 15.12 5.49
CA GLU A 150 3.89 16.33 6.33
C GLU A 150 4.48 17.51 5.56
N ALA A 151 5.62 17.34 4.90
CA ALA A 151 6.25 18.37 4.09
C ALA A 151 5.35 18.87 2.94
N ALA A 152 4.63 17.97 2.25
CA ALA A 152 3.67 18.34 1.22
C ALA A 152 2.49 19.15 1.78
N ARG A 153 1.95 18.74 2.94
CA ARG A 153 0.86 19.44 3.62
C ARG A 153 1.29 20.84 4.07
N ASP A 154 2.47 20.94 4.67
CA ASP A 154 2.98 22.16 5.29
C ASP A 154 3.80 23.01 4.30
N ARG A 155 3.84 22.57 3.02
CA ARG A 155 4.54 23.25 1.92
C ARG A 155 6.00 23.54 2.20
N ARG A 156 6.71 22.55 2.72
CA ARG A 156 8.13 22.62 3.06
C ARG A 156 8.97 21.92 2.00
N PRO A 157 10.06 22.54 1.52
CA PRO A 157 11.00 21.89 0.63
C PRO A 157 11.67 20.68 1.30
N VAL A 158 12.06 19.68 0.52
CA VAL A 158 12.71 18.46 1.00
C VAL A 158 13.96 18.16 0.20
N ALA A 159 15.07 17.92 0.88
CA ALA A 159 16.25 17.33 0.27
C ALA A 159 16.09 15.82 0.20
N LEU A 160 16.31 15.23 -0.99
CA LEU A 160 16.19 13.81 -1.26
C LEU A 160 17.53 13.24 -1.73
N THR A 161 17.95 12.12 -1.16
CA THR A 161 18.94 11.26 -1.78
C THR A 161 18.21 10.19 -2.59
N TYR A 162 18.32 10.24 -3.91
CA TYR A 162 17.53 9.44 -4.83
C TYR A 162 18.41 8.56 -5.72
N THR A 163 18.09 7.27 -5.78
CA THR A 163 18.73 6.34 -6.69
C THR A 163 17.83 6.05 -7.88
N ALA A 164 18.23 6.54 -9.06
CA ALA A 164 17.52 6.33 -10.30
C ALA A 164 17.54 4.85 -10.73
N TRP A 165 16.69 4.47 -11.69
CA TRP A 165 16.58 3.10 -12.21
C TRP A 165 17.90 2.54 -12.76
N ASN A 166 18.78 3.41 -13.27
CA ASN A 166 20.10 3.06 -13.81
C ASN A 166 21.20 2.95 -12.73
N GLY A 167 20.82 2.99 -11.45
CA GLY A 167 21.73 2.95 -10.31
C GLY A 167 22.42 4.29 -10.00
N ARG A 168 22.17 5.35 -10.77
CA ARG A 168 22.77 6.66 -10.52
C ARG A 168 22.14 7.29 -9.27
N ARG A 169 22.96 7.53 -8.28
CA ARG A 169 22.61 8.28 -7.07
C ARG A 169 22.71 9.78 -7.34
N SER A 170 21.74 10.54 -6.84
CA SER A 170 21.71 12.00 -6.96
C SER A 170 21.05 12.62 -5.74
N GLU A 171 21.50 13.79 -5.36
CA GLU A 171 20.82 14.64 -4.39
C GLU A 171 19.89 15.59 -5.13
N ARG A 172 18.71 15.82 -4.58
CA ARG A 172 17.67 16.66 -5.16
C ARG A 172 16.97 17.46 -4.09
N THR A 173 16.68 18.71 -4.40
CA THR A 173 15.76 19.51 -3.60
C THR A 173 14.42 19.54 -4.31
N VAL A 174 13.38 19.05 -3.65
CA VAL A 174 12.03 18.91 -4.22
C VAL A 174 11.03 19.70 -3.40
N HIS A 175 10.13 20.37 -4.08
CA HIS A 175 8.93 20.97 -3.52
C HIS A 175 7.77 19.97 -3.69
N PRO A 176 7.43 19.15 -2.70
CA PRO A 176 6.44 18.08 -2.89
C PRO A 176 5.03 18.65 -3.02
N TYR A 177 4.41 18.51 -4.20
CA TYR A 177 3.05 18.97 -4.46
C TYR A 177 1.99 17.96 -4.07
N GLY A 178 2.35 16.67 -4.03
CA GLY A 178 1.46 15.60 -3.60
C GLY A 178 2.10 14.22 -3.65
N ILE A 179 1.45 13.29 -2.95
CA ILE A 179 1.84 11.88 -2.89
C ILE A 179 0.73 11.04 -3.47
N VAL A 180 1.09 10.06 -4.30
CA VAL A 180 0.14 9.21 -5.00
C VAL A 180 0.53 7.74 -4.81
N ALA A 181 -0.44 6.92 -4.42
CA ALA A 181 -0.32 5.47 -4.44
C ALA A 181 -0.90 4.95 -5.76
N HIS A 182 -0.10 4.24 -6.55
CA HIS A 182 -0.54 3.65 -7.81
C HIS A 182 0.11 2.29 -8.03
N SER A 183 -0.70 1.28 -8.36
CA SER A 183 -0.27 -0.09 -8.67
C SER A 183 0.73 -0.67 -7.65
N GLY A 184 0.43 -0.49 -6.36
CA GLY A 184 1.24 -1.00 -5.26
C GLY A 184 2.55 -0.24 -5.01
N ARG A 185 2.70 0.95 -5.56
CA ARG A 185 3.87 1.81 -5.37
C ARG A 185 3.46 3.21 -4.96
N TRP A 186 4.35 3.86 -4.22
CA TRP A 186 4.16 5.23 -3.78
C TRP A 186 5.05 6.17 -4.58
N TYR A 187 4.50 7.30 -4.95
CA TYR A 187 5.14 8.34 -5.74
C TYR A 187 4.98 9.69 -5.05
N VAL A 188 6.01 10.52 -5.05
CA VAL A 188 5.93 11.94 -4.76
C VAL A 188 6.15 12.71 -6.05
N THR A 189 5.30 13.68 -6.31
CA THR A 189 5.43 14.60 -7.46
C THR A 189 5.59 16.03 -6.98
N GLY A 190 6.42 16.82 -7.65
CA GLY A 190 6.70 18.18 -7.25
C GLY A 190 7.78 18.82 -8.11
N ALA A 191 8.04 20.11 -7.89
CA ALA A 191 9.10 20.82 -8.60
C ALA A 191 10.47 20.37 -8.07
N ASP A 192 11.35 20.02 -8.99
CA ASP A 192 12.78 19.81 -8.74
C ASP A 192 13.46 21.18 -8.79
N SER A 193 14.01 21.67 -7.68
CA SER A 193 14.59 23.02 -7.58
C SER A 193 15.76 23.23 -8.53
N ASP A 194 16.50 22.17 -8.89
CA ASP A 194 17.67 22.27 -9.78
C ASP A 194 17.25 22.54 -11.23
N SER A 195 16.14 21.95 -11.68
CA SER A 195 15.66 22.08 -13.05
C SER A 195 14.45 22.99 -13.20
N GLY A 196 13.74 23.31 -12.13
CA GLY A 196 12.45 24.01 -12.16
C GLY A 196 11.29 23.18 -12.74
N GLU A 197 11.55 21.94 -13.14
CA GLU A 197 10.54 21.06 -13.74
C GLU A 197 9.77 20.26 -12.70
N VAL A 198 8.50 20.01 -12.98
CA VAL A 198 7.71 19.09 -12.16
C VAL A 198 8.11 17.65 -12.49
N ARG A 199 8.66 16.94 -11.51
CA ARG A 199 9.11 15.56 -11.62
C ARG A 199 8.37 14.64 -10.66
N THR A 200 8.42 13.35 -10.98
CA THR A 200 7.84 12.28 -10.17
C THR A 200 8.94 11.35 -9.69
N PHE A 201 8.98 11.09 -8.40
CA PHE A 201 9.97 10.23 -7.75
C PHE A 201 9.25 9.06 -7.07
N ARG A 202 9.79 7.86 -7.22
CA ARG A 202 9.31 6.66 -6.51
C ARG A 202 9.86 6.66 -5.09
N LEU A 203 9.00 6.48 -4.10
CA LEU A 203 9.42 6.54 -2.70
C LEU A 203 10.37 5.40 -2.31
N ASP A 204 10.20 4.22 -2.91
CA ASP A 204 11.07 3.06 -2.67
C ASP A 204 12.51 3.21 -3.21
N ARG A 205 12.78 4.31 -3.92
CA ARG A 205 14.11 4.68 -4.42
C ARG A 205 14.72 5.87 -3.68
N ILE A 206 14.04 6.38 -2.67
CA ILE A 206 14.54 7.45 -1.79
C ILE A 206 15.30 6.78 -0.65
N GLU A 207 16.60 7.01 -0.57
CA GLU A 207 17.46 6.47 0.49
C GLU A 207 17.40 7.32 1.76
N ALA A 208 17.29 8.63 1.60
CA ALA A 208 17.16 9.58 2.69
C ALA A 208 16.34 10.79 2.25
N ALA A 209 15.60 11.37 3.19
CA ALA A 209 14.82 12.57 2.99
C ALA A 209 14.92 13.46 4.23
N THR A 210 15.08 14.77 4.03
CA THR A 210 15.19 15.75 5.11
C THR A 210 14.41 17.01 4.75
N GLU A 211 13.53 17.45 5.64
CA GLU A 211 12.81 18.71 5.49
C GLU A 211 13.78 19.89 5.55
N LEU A 212 13.60 20.86 4.65
CA LEU A 212 14.40 22.07 4.57
C LEU A 212 13.59 23.28 5.04
N PRO A 213 14.25 24.33 5.54
CA PRO A 213 13.61 25.59 5.84
C PRO A 213 13.11 26.26 4.56
N GLY A 214 12.03 27.02 4.67
CA GLY A 214 11.42 27.72 3.53
C GLY A 214 9.97 27.30 3.30
N SER A 215 9.37 27.84 2.26
CA SER A 215 8.04 27.48 1.80
C SER A 215 7.96 27.65 0.29
N TYR A 216 7.00 26.98 -0.34
CA TYR A 216 6.75 27.07 -1.77
C TYR A 216 5.24 27.16 -2.04
N GLU A 217 4.87 27.55 -3.24
CA GLU A 217 3.48 27.55 -3.70
C GLU A 217 3.22 26.38 -4.63
N VAL A 218 2.07 25.74 -4.47
CA VAL A 218 1.59 24.72 -5.40
C VAL A 218 0.81 25.43 -6.51
N PRO A 219 1.09 25.16 -7.80
CA PRO A 219 0.34 25.74 -8.90
C PRO A 219 -1.17 25.49 -8.75
N GLN A 220 -1.98 26.53 -9.01
CA GLN A 220 -3.43 26.41 -8.89
C GLN A 220 -3.97 25.32 -9.83
N GLY A 221 -4.82 24.45 -9.31
CA GLY A 221 -5.39 23.35 -10.09
C GLY A 221 -4.43 22.19 -10.36
N PHE A 222 -3.27 22.12 -9.70
CA PHE A 222 -2.34 20.99 -9.86
C PHE A 222 -2.98 19.69 -9.39
N ASP A 223 -3.05 18.71 -10.28
CA ASP A 223 -3.52 17.34 -9.97
C ASP A 223 -2.32 16.39 -9.93
N ALA A 224 -1.96 15.99 -8.70
CA ALA A 224 -0.84 15.08 -8.46
C ALA A 224 -1.08 13.68 -9.07
N ALA A 225 -2.32 13.18 -9.04
CA ALA A 225 -2.65 11.87 -9.60
C ALA A 225 -2.54 11.88 -11.12
N ALA A 226 -3.13 12.89 -11.78
CA ALA A 226 -3.01 13.07 -13.22
C ALA A 226 -1.54 13.22 -13.66
N ARG A 227 -0.74 13.97 -12.89
CA ARG A 227 0.70 14.17 -13.21
C ARG A 227 1.50 12.87 -13.06
N VAL A 228 1.23 12.06 -12.04
CA VAL A 228 1.89 10.76 -11.88
C VAL A 228 1.49 9.82 -13.01
N LEU A 229 0.19 9.73 -13.34
CA LEU A 229 -0.29 8.86 -14.39
C LEU A 229 0.27 9.24 -15.77
N SER A 230 0.28 10.54 -16.11
CA SER A 230 0.89 11.02 -17.37
C SER A 230 2.40 10.76 -17.39
N GLY A 231 3.11 11.04 -16.29
CA GLY A 231 4.53 10.74 -16.18
C GLY A 231 4.85 9.25 -16.33
N LEU A 232 4.00 8.36 -15.80
CA LEU A 232 4.15 6.92 -15.99
C LEU A 232 3.89 6.48 -17.44
N ALA A 233 2.99 7.18 -18.14
CA ALA A 233 2.72 6.95 -19.57
C ALA A 233 3.85 7.49 -20.49
N GLU A 234 4.51 8.56 -20.05
CA GLU A 234 5.58 9.25 -20.79
C GLU A 234 6.99 8.71 -20.49
N VAL A 235 7.18 7.93 -19.39
CA VAL A 235 8.49 7.30 -19.14
C VAL A 235 8.86 6.48 -20.37
N PRO A 236 9.95 6.81 -21.08
CA PRO A 236 10.47 5.94 -22.12
C PRO A 236 10.90 4.65 -21.40
N TYR A 237 10.04 3.65 -21.44
CA TYR A 237 10.45 2.31 -21.06
C TYR A 237 11.64 1.94 -21.90
N LEU A 238 12.69 1.41 -21.27
CA LEU A 238 13.95 1.07 -21.96
C LEU A 238 13.72 0.14 -23.13
N HIS A 239 12.64 -0.64 -23.05
CA HIS A 239 12.32 -1.65 -24.03
C HIS A 239 10.86 -1.56 -24.45
N GLU A 240 10.64 -1.30 -25.73
CA GLU A 240 9.38 -1.67 -26.37
C GLU A 240 9.46 -3.16 -26.70
N VAL A 241 8.42 -3.88 -26.37
CA VAL A 241 8.35 -5.32 -26.59
C VAL A 241 7.17 -5.62 -27.51
N SER A 242 7.43 -6.33 -28.57
CA SER A 242 6.42 -6.89 -29.46
C SER A 242 6.54 -8.39 -29.52
N LEU A 243 5.42 -9.04 -29.30
CA LEU A 243 5.30 -10.49 -29.26
C LEU A 243 4.11 -10.90 -30.12
N ARG A 244 4.24 -12.03 -30.82
CA ARG A 244 3.06 -12.75 -31.34
C ARG A 244 2.79 -13.93 -30.40
N VAL A 245 1.56 -14.11 -30.01
CA VAL A 245 1.12 -15.20 -29.13
C VAL A 245 -0.05 -15.91 -29.79
N GLN A 246 -0.02 -17.23 -29.79
CA GLN A 246 -1.07 -18.07 -30.35
C GLN A 246 -2.24 -18.15 -29.37
N GLY A 247 -3.43 -17.75 -29.81
CA GLY A 247 -4.67 -17.79 -29.01
C GLY A 247 -5.58 -16.61 -29.34
N THR A 248 -6.78 -16.64 -28.77
CA THR A 248 -7.76 -15.55 -28.92
C THR A 248 -7.38 -14.37 -28.05
N ALA A 249 -7.71 -13.15 -28.48
CA ALA A 249 -7.47 -11.92 -27.72
C ALA A 249 -8.12 -11.96 -26.34
N GLU A 250 -9.30 -12.57 -26.22
CA GLU A 250 -10.02 -12.72 -24.96
C GLU A 250 -9.26 -13.61 -23.96
N ARG A 251 -8.80 -14.80 -24.40
CA ARG A 251 -8.02 -15.72 -23.57
C ARG A 251 -6.73 -15.10 -23.09
N ILE A 252 -6.07 -14.30 -23.92
CA ILE A 252 -4.81 -13.64 -23.58
C ILE A 252 -5.06 -12.48 -22.62
N ARG A 253 -6.11 -11.66 -22.85
CA ARG A 253 -6.47 -10.57 -21.92
C ARG A 253 -6.88 -11.09 -20.54
N SER A 254 -7.52 -12.26 -20.45
CA SER A 254 -7.87 -12.85 -19.15
C SER A 254 -6.66 -13.31 -18.33
N ARG A 255 -5.53 -13.58 -19.01
CA ARG A 255 -4.28 -14.01 -18.36
C ARG A 255 -3.25 -12.88 -18.19
N LEU A 256 -3.38 -11.78 -18.90
CA LEU A 256 -2.50 -10.63 -18.75
C LEU A 256 -3.07 -9.65 -17.71
N PRO A 257 -2.25 -9.12 -16.80
CA PRO A 257 -2.69 -8.06 -15.89
C PRO A 257 -3.21 -6.85 -16.68
N ALA A 258 -4.35 -6.31 -16.25
CA ALA A 258 -4.96 -5.14 -16.91
C ALA A 258 -3.99 -3.94 -16.96
N GLY A 259 -3.89 -3.29 -18.11
CA GLY A 259 -3.06 -2.09 -18.30
C GLY A 259 -1.58 -2.32 -18.57
N ILE A 260 -1.08 -3.57 -18.61
CA ILE A 260 0.34 -3.86 -18.88
C ILE A 260 0.64 -3.93 -20.38
N ALA A 261 -0.30 -4.42 -21.19
CA ALA A 261 -0.08 -4.67 -22.60
C ALA A 261 -1.28 -4.30 -23.47
N THR A 262 -1.00 -3.88 -24.70
CA THR A 262 -2.01 -3.74 -25.75
C THR A 262 -2.06 -5.03 -26.55
N VAL A 263 -3.24 -5.66 -26.63
CA VAL A 263 -3.47 -6.88 -27.40
C VAL A 263 -4.23 -6.52 -28.69
N ARG A 264 -3.63 -6.80 -29.84
CA ARG A 264 -4.19 -6.56 -31.17
C ARG A 264 -4.36 -7.86 -31.91
N GLU A 265 -5.50 -8.09 -32.50
CA GLU A 265 -5.74 -9.22 -33.39
C GLU A 265 -4.96 -9.05 -34.68
N LEU A 266 -4.37 -10.13 -35.18
CA LEU A 266 -3.68 -10.15 -36.47
C LEU A 266 -4.68 -10.60 -37.57
N PRO A 267 -4.55 -10.07 -38.80
CA PRO A 267 -5.36 -10.54 -39.92
C PRO A 267 -5.27 -12.05 -40.13
N ALA A 268 -6.35 -12.67 -40.61
CA ALA A 268 -6.46 -14.11 -40.80
C ALA A 268 -5.42 -14.72 -41.76
N ASP A 269 -4.84 -13.90 -42.65
CA ASP A 269 -3.77 -14.34 -43.58
C ASP A 269 -2.45 -14.71 -42.87
N SER A 270 -2.32 -14.37 -41.58
CA SER A 270 -1.18 -14.77 -40.72
C SER A 270 -1.48 -16.05 -39.92
N ALA A 271 -2.59 -16.75 -40.15
CA ALA A 271 -2.94 -17.99 -39.50
C ALA A 271 -2.08 -19.14 -40.03
N GLN A 272 -0.95 -19.40 -39.34
CA GLN A 272 -0.22 -20.66 -39.46
C GLN A 272 -1.00 -21.78 -38.80
N GLU A 273 -0.72 -23.04 -39.20
CA GLU A 273 -1.35 -24.23 -38.58
C GLU A 273 -1.36 -24.12 -37.05
N GLY A 274 -2.56 -24.12 -36.43
CA GLY A 274 -2.71 -24.13 -34.97
C GLY A 274 -3.64 -23.08 -34.36
N GLY A 275 -4.26 -22.20 -35.13
CA GLY A 275 -5.27 -21.25 -34.63
C GLY A 275 -4.89 -19.77 -34.74
N PRO A 276 -5.70 -18.85 -34.19
CA PRO A 276 -5.49 -17.42 -34.33
C PRO A 276 -4.25 -16.94 -33.58
N TRP A 277 -3.59 -15.92 -34.12
CA TRP A 277 -2.46 -15.24 -33.50
C TRP A 277 -2.84 -13.79 -33.15
N VAL A 278 -2.35 -13.31 -32.02
CA VAL A 278 -2.49 -11.93 -31.61
C VAL A 278 -1.12 -11.30 -31.41
N ARG A 279 -1.04 -10.01 -31.67
CA ARG A 279 0.15 -9.22 -31.32
C ARG A 279 -0.04 -8.58 -29.97
N ILE A 280 0.94 -8.77 -29.08
CA ILE A 280 1.03 -8.13 -27.79
C ILE A 280 2.11 -7.05 -27.86
N LEU A 281 1.72 -5.82 -27.60
CA LEU A 281 2.65 -4.70 -27.46
C LEU A 281 2.68 -4.30 -26.00
N LEU A 282 3.85 -4.28 -25.41
CA LEU A 282 4.06 -3.79 -24.05
C LEU A 282 5.36 -3.00 -23.96
N ARG A 283 5.45 -2.18 -22.91
CA ARG A 283 6.66 -1.43 -22.59
C ARG A 283 7.21 -1.93 -21.26
N ALA A 284 8.50 -2.12 -21.20
CA ALA A 284 9.17 -2.67 -20.01
C ALA A 284 10.45 -1.91 -19.68
N GLU A 285 10.63 -1.61 -18.40
CA GLU A 285 11.91 -1.09 -17.87
C GLU A 285 12.96 -2.20 -17.79
N ARG A 286 12.50 -3.43 -17.53
CA ARG A 286 13.33 -4.65 -17.41
C ARG A 286 12.65 -5.79 -18.17
N LEU A 287 13.42 -6.65 -18.78
CA LEU A 287 12.92 -7.75 -19.60
C LEU A 287 12.77 -9.09 -18.83
N ASP A 288 13.36 -9.20 -17.64
CA ASP A 288 13.33 -10.41 -16.83
C ASP A 288 11.91 -10.80 -16.39
N TRP A 289 11.08 -9.84 -15.98
CA TRP A 289 9.71 -10.13 -15.62
C TRP A 289 8.83 -10.49 -16.82
N VAL A 290 9.15 -9.94 -18.01
CA VAL A 290 8.44 -10.28 -19.26
C VAL A 290 8.66 -11.76 -19.60
N ALA A 291 9.88 -12.27 -19.42
CA ALA A 291 10.18 -13.69 -19.60
C ALA A 291 9.33 -14.58 -18.65
N SER A 292 9.17 -14.15 -17.39
CA SER A 292 8.34 -14.86 -16.41
C SER A 292 6.86 -14.85 -16.78
N VAL A 293 6.34 -13.74 -17.29
CA VAL A 293 4.95 -13.63 -17.78
C VAL A 293 4.73 -14.54 -18.99
N LEU A 294 5.70 -14.62 -19.91
CA LEU A 294 5.62 -15.51 -21.06
C LEU A 294 5.57 -16.99 -20.64
N ALA A 295 6.37 -17.38 -19.65
CA ALA A 295 6.29 -18.73 -19.08
C ALA A 295 4.96 -19.02 -18.43
N TRP A 296 4.38 -18.03 -17.71
CA TRP A 296 3.08 -18.18 -17.05
C TRP A 296 1.90 -18.21 -18.04
N LEU A 297 2.00 -17.50 -19.18
CA LEU A 297 1.00 -17.53 -20.23
C LEU A 297 0.76 -18.94 -20.79
N ASP A 298 1.79 -19.79 -20.79
CA ASP A 298 1.76 -21.17 -21.24
C ASP A 298 1.09 -21.33 -22.62
N LEU A 299 1.50 -20.49 -23.56
CA LEU A 299 1.03 -20.45 -24.94
C LEU A 299 2.24 -20.31 -25.89
N PRO A 300 2.17 -20.87 -27.11
CA PRO A 300 3.20 -20.64 -28.12
C PRO A 300 3.34 -19.15 -28.42
N PHE A 301 4.59 -18.67 -28.46
CA PHE A 301 4.88 -17.27 -28.73
C PHE A 301 6.10 -17.09 -29.63
N VAL A 302 6.13 -15.95 -30.29
CA VAL A 302 7.27 -15.47 -31.07
C VAL A 302 7.64 -14.07 -30.59
N ILE A 303 8.90 -13.87 -30.21
CA ILE A 303 9.42 -12.55 -29.86
C ILE A 303 9.76 -11.82 -31.17
N GLU A 304 9.07 -10.72 -31.47
CA GLU A 304 9.40 -9.87 -32.61
C GLU A 304 10.57 -8.95 -32.26
N TYR A 305 10.48 -8.25 -31.13
CA TYR A 305 11.56 -7.44 -30.52
C TYR A 305 11.31 -7.19 -29.04
N PRO A 306 12.34 -6.84 -28.23
CA PRO A 306 13.75 -6.78 -28.59
C PRO A 306 14.43 -8.16 -28.51
N ASP A 307 15.54 -8.33 -29.21
CA ASP A 307 16.31 -9.58 -29.16
C ASP A 307 16.87 -9.89 -27.76
N ALA A 308 17.12 -8.86 -26.94
CA ALA A 308 17.53 -9.02 -25.55
C ALA A 308 16.55 -9.87 -24.73
N LEU A 309 15.24 -9.82 -25.02
CA LEU A 309 14.24 -10.63 -24.34
C LEU A 309 14.46 -12.13 -24.58
N ARG A 310 14.96 -12.54 -25.76
CA ARG A 310 15.30 -13.95 -26.05
C ARG A 310 16.35 -14.50 -25.08
N HIS A 311 17.31 -13.67 -24.67
CA HIS A 311 18.33 -14.05 -23.70
C HIS A 311 17.73 -14.29 -22.32
N HIS A 312 16.82 -13.43 -21.87
CA HIS A 312 16.11 -13.59 -20.58
C HIS A 312 15.25 -14.84 -20.57
N VAL A 313 14.51 -15.12 -21.64
CA VAL A 313 13.70 -16.34 -21.80
C VAL A 313 14.58 -17.59 -21.74
N ARG A 314 15.69 -17.63 -22.49
CA ARG A 314 16.63 -18.77 -22.45
C ARG A 314 17.26 -18.95 -21.08
N ALA A 315 17.63 -17.86 -20.40
CA ALA A 315 18.18 -17.92 -19.05
C ALA A 315 17.18 -18.45 -18.03
N LEU A 316 15.92 -18.05 -18.12
CA LEU A 316 14.85 -18.58 -17.30
C LEU A 316 14.62 -20.07 -17.55
N ALA A 317 14.53 -20.48 -18.82
CA ALA A 317 14.35 -21.88 -19.19
C ALA A 317 15.46 -22.79 -18.67
N ARG A 318 16.74 -22.36 -18.78
CA ARG A 318 17.88 -23.11 -18.20
C ARG A 318 17.77 -23.24 -16.68
N ARG A 319 17.45 -22.16 -15.96
CA ARG A 319 17.30 -22.23 -14.50
C ARG A 319 16.19 -23.20 -14.09
N LEU A 320 15.04 -23.14 -14.77
CA LEU A 320 13.92 -24.04 -14.48
C LEU A 320 14.29 -25.50 -14.76
N ALA A 321 14.98 -25.78 -15.87
CA ALA A 321 15.44 -27.13 -16.17
C ALA A 321 16.45 -27.63 -15.11
N THR A 322 17.46 -26.84 -14.77
CA THR A 322 18.43 -27.20 -13.73
C THR A 322 17.75 -27.47 -12.36
N CYS A 323 16.77 -26.65 -11.99
CA CYS A 323 16.03 -26.88 -10.74
C CYS A 323 15.15 -28.13 -10.79
N ALA A 324 14.56 -28.46 -11.94
CA ALA A 324 13.78 -29.68 -12.11
C ALA A 324 14.63 -30.95 -11.99
N ASP A 325 15.85 -30.89 -12.55
CA ASP A 325 16.79 -32.02 -12.53
C ASP A 325 17.46 -32.20 -11.15
N ALA A 326 17.61 -31.14 -10.35
CA ALA A 326 18.29 -31.17 -9.04
C ALA A 326 17.55 -31.99 -7.95
N MET A 327 16.29 -32.36 -8.13
CA MET A 327 15.53 -33.20 -7.21
C MET A 327 15.58 -34.70 -7.51
N GLY A 328 16.36 -35.12 -8.50
CA GLY A 328 16.50 -36.53 -8.88
C GLY A 328 17.62 -37.31 -8.18
N GLU A 329 18.44 -36.65 -7.34
CA GLU A 329 19.61 -37.29 -6.68
C GLU A 329 19.52 -37.35 -5.14
N MET A 330 18.32 -37.30 -4.54
CA MET A 330 18.14 -37.62 -3.11
C MET A 330 17.34 -38.89 -2.88
#